data_c8af4a1a4b1e2deb0ab73a1f1339a9bf
#
_entry.id   c8af4a1a4b1e2deb0ab73a1f1339a9bf
#
_cell.length_a   1.000
_cell.length_b   1.000
_cell.length_c   1.000
_cell.angle_alpha   90.00
_cell.angle_beta   90.00
_cell.angle_gamma   90.00
#
_symmetry.space_group_name_H-M   'P 1'
#
loop_
_entity.id
_entity.type
_entity.pdbx_description
1 polymer ?
#
loop_
_entity_poly.entity_id
_entity_poly.type
_entity_poly.pdbx_seq_one_letter_code
_entity_poly.pdbx_strand_id
1 'polypeptide(L)'
;MDSQSEALGYPLPEDIEKLKWHGDFGDAIDLIHTRLQEGIPETLKEKLRLEEKQMKRMLRDYVISQEEAEQILSERLLDYKKGELDQLRRENVVDWMFVEGEIRYIDSFYSNLIKIRSDIAARQKQPKVLAPGEKDDAQIRDEIIAKMKEHGTVKCHMKLRATVTLGEELLAQDGEYHIHVPLPLEKFQMSDVNLISYNPAYLSVAPPDAHQRTVYFSGTAQELRTCQIEYSMTNTMHYQNPDPALVSPEQPCFDTEEQLPHIAFTPYLRALTAEIVGNETNPLKKARKIYDFVTTKVVYSYMRSYISLPVIPEYCASRLRGDCGVQALTFITMCRIAGIPARWQSGLYADWRSADSHDWAMFYVAPFGWLYCDCSFGGSAWRQKAYDRWNFYFCNLDPYRVCLTDMFQADFQPPMSYLRSDPYDNQRGEVERTDGPVERTQWDGGTETLECVVSVES
;
A
#
# COMPACT_ATOMS: atom_id res chain seq x y z
N MET A 1 -10.03 16.26 -4.82
CA MET A 1 -8.57 15.98 -4.89
C MET A 1 -7.86 17.16 -4.25
N ASP A 2 -6.97 16.89 -3.32
CA ASP A 2 -6.11 17.94 -2.75
C ASP A 2 -5.21 18.48 -3.87
N SER A 3 -5.12 19.82 -4.00
CA SER A 3 -4.25 20.50 -4.97
C SER A 3 -2.78 20.04 -4.88
N GLN A 4 -2.35 19.59 -3.72
CA GLN A 4 -1.01 19.09 -3.48
C GLN A 4 -0.75 17.74 -4.19
N SER A 5 -1.75 16.88 -4.33
CA SER A 5 -1.63 15.62 -5.08
C SER A 5 -1.52 15.84 -6.60
N GLU A 6 -2.16 16.88 -7.13
CA GLU A 6 -2.05 17.23 -8.55
C GLU A 6 -0.63 17.66 -8.93
N ALA A 7 0.07 18.33 -8.02
CA ALA A 7 1.45 18.80 -8.23
C ALA A 7 2.46 17.64 -8.46
N LEU A 8 2.13 16.40 -8.12
CA LEU A 8 2.94 15.23 -8.48
C LEU A 8 3.11 15.10 -9.99
N GLY A 9 2.06 15.39 -10.76
CA GLY A 9 2.07 15.32 -12.23
C GLY A 9 2.69 16.55 -12.93
N TYR A 10 3.07 17.60 -12.21
CA TYR A 10 3.67 18.79 -12.81
C TYR A 10 5.13 18.53 -13.20
N PRO A 11 5.64 19.19 -14.26
CA PRO A 11 7.03 19.04 -14.68
C PRO A 11 7.99 19.64 -13.65
N LEU A 12 9.14 18.97 -13.46
CA LEU A 12 10.25 19.51 -12.69
C LEU A 12 11.22 20.25 -13.64
N PRO A 13 11.76 21.44 -13.26
CA PRO A 13 12.81 22.08 -14.03
C PRO A 13 14.03 21.17 -14.23
N GLU A 14 14.57 21.15 -15.46
CA GLU A 14 15.60 20.21 -15.89
C GLU A 14 16.90 20.26 -15.03
N ASP A 15 17.26 21.43 -14.56
CA ASP A 15 18.43 21.63 -13.69
C ASP A 15 18.25 20.95 -12.32
N ILE A 16 17.07 21.04 -11.72
CA ILE A 16 16.73 20.34 -10.47
C ILE A 16 16.59 18.84 -10.72
N GLU A 17 15.96 18.46 -11.84
CA GLU A 17 15.79 17.05 -12.22
C GLU A 17 17.13 16.33 -12.39
N LYS A 18 18.11 16.98 -13.01
CA LYS A 18 19.48 16.45 -13.15
C LYS A 18 20.13 16.17 -11.80
N LEU A 19 20.09 17.12 -10.87
CA LEU A 19 20.63 16.96 -9.51
C LEU A 19 19.93 15.81 -8.78
N LYS A 20 18.59 15.78 -8.83
CA LYS A 20 17.79 14.72 -8.22
C LYS A 20 18.20 13.33 -8.73
N TRP A 21 18.30 13.11 -10.03
CA TRP A 21 18.63 11.80 -10.60
C TRP A 21 20.11 11.43 -10.49
N HIS A 22 20.98 12.43 -10.31
CA HIS A 22 22.38 12.19 -9.96
C HIS A 22 22.56 11.84 -8.48
N GLY A 23 21.58 12.15 -7.64
CA GLY A 23 21.62 11.92 -6.19
C GLY A 23 22.14 13.09 -5.38
N ASP A 24 22.37 14.25 -6.00
CA ASP A 24 22.83 15.47 -5.33
C ASP A 24 21.63 16.19 -4.71
N PHE A 25 21.01 15.54 -3.72
CA PHE A 25 19.76 16.04 -3.11
C PHE A 25 19.98 17.33 -2.33
N GLY A 26 21.14 17.49 -1.68
CA GLY A 26 21.49 18.74 -0.99
C GLY A 26 21.47 19.93 -1.95
N ASP A 27 22.21 19.85 -3.04
CA ASP A 27 22.28 20.89 -4.07
C ASP A 27 20.92 21.13 -4.75
N ALA A 28 20.14 20.05 -4.98
CA ALA A 28 18.80 20.18 -5.54
C ALA A 28 17.85 20.94 -4.61
N ILE A 29 17.88 20.67 -3.32
CA ILE A 29 17.06 21.35 -2.29
C ILE A 29 17.49 22.80 -2.17
N ASP A 30 18.78 23.13 -2.17
CA ASP A 30 19.28 24.50 -2.11
C ASP A 30 18.86 25.30 -3.36
N LEU A 31 18.90 24.67 -4.53
CA LEU A 31 18.39 25.29 -5.75
C LEU A 31 16.88 25.53 -5.70
N ILE A 32 16.09 24.59 -5.16
CA ILE A 32 14.67 24.76 -4.91
C ILE A 32 14.43 25.97 -3.99
N HIS A 33 15.13 26.06 -2.86
CA HIS A 33 14.97 27.19 -1.93
C HIS A 33 15.29 28.53 -2.62
N THR A 34 16.31 28.56 -3.48
CA THR A 34 16.63 29.76 -4.26
C THR A 34 15.49 30.13 -5.21
N ARG A 35 14.95 29.17 -5.95
CA ARG A 35 13.83 29.37 -6.89
C ARG A 35 12.53 29.82 -6.19
N LEU A 36 12.26 29.31 -4.99
CA LEU A 36 11.08 29.69 -4.21
C LEU A 36 11.09 31.18 -3.79
N GLN A 37 12.26 31.83 -3.77
CA GLN A 37 12.38 33.28 -3.51
C GLN A 37 12.21 34.14 -4.77
N GLU A 38 12.18 33.52 -5.95
CA GLU A 38 11.98 34.22 -7.22
C GLU A 38 10.49 34.49 -7.48
N GLY A 39 10.20 35.39 -8.42
CA GLY A 39 8.85 35.73 -8.88
C GLY A 39 8.25 34.69 -9.82
N ILE A 40 8.33 33.40 -9.49
CA ILE A 40 7.80 32.29 -10.29
C ILE A 40 6.32 32.01 -9.99
N PRO A 41 5.57 31.34 -10.92
CA PRO A 41 4.18 30.97 -10.68
C PRO A 41 3.99 30.11 -9.43
N GLU A 42 2.87 30.29 -8.71
CA GLU A 42 2.58 29.51 -7.48
C GLU A 42 2.48 28.01 -7.77
N THR A 43 1.89 27.63 -8.91
CA THR A 43 1.86 26.22 -9.35
C THR A 43 3.26 25.57 -9.44
N LEU A 44 4.27 26.34 -9.91
CA LEU A 44 5.64 25.85 -9.92
C LEU A 44 6.22 25.77 -8.49
N LYS A 45 5.89 26.73 -7.62
CA LYS A 45 6.30 26.69 -6.21
C LYS A 45 5.71 25.48 -5.49
N GLU A 46 4.46 25.14 -5.74
CA GLU A 46 3.82 23.91 -5.22
C GLU A 46 4.61 22.66 -5.64
N LYS A 47 4.95 22.56 -6.93
CA LYS A 47 5.80 21.47 -7.44
C LYS A 47 7.14 21.39 -6.72
N LEU A 48 7.82 22.52 -6.57
CA LEU A 48 9.14 22.57 -5.94
C LEU A 48 9.10 22.16 -4.45
N ARG A 49 8.10 22.64 -3.70
CA ARG A 49 7.90 22.23 -2.30
C ARG A 49 7.61 20.72 -2.18
N LEU A 50 6.86 20.17 -3.12
CA LEU A 50 6.57 18.74 -3.15
C LEU A 50 7.83 17.93 -3.48
N GLU A 51 8.64 18.37 -4.44
CA GLU A 51 9.90 17.70 -4.80
C GLU A 51 10.90 17.69 -3.64
N GLU A 52 11.00 18.79 -2.89
CA GLU A 52 11.79 18.83 -1.66
C GLU A 52 11.34 17.74 -0.67
N LYS A 53 10.02 17.62 -0.44
CA LYS A 53 9.46 16.57 0.43
C LYS A 53 9.77 15.17 -0.09
N GLN A 54 9.65 14.95 -1.41
CA GLN A 54 9.98 13.66 -2.03
C GLN A 54 11.46 13.30 -1.84
N MET A 55 12.38 14.24 -2.08
CA MET A 55 13.81 14.01 -1.88
C MET A 55 14.16 13.73 -0.41
N LYS A 56 13.57 14.47 0.53
CA LYS A 56 13.73 14.19 1.96
C LYS A 56 13.21 12.80 2.36
N ARG A 57 12.15 12.32 1.72
CA ARG A 57 11.66 10.94 1.95
C ARG A 57 12.58 9.91 1.34
N MET A 58 13.11 10.13 0.13
CA MET A 58 14.11 9.23 -0.48
C MET A 58 15.38 9.13 0.37
N LEU A 59 15.85 10.22 0.97
CA LEU A 59 16.99 10.20 1.90
C LEU A 59 16.72 9.33 3.15
N ARG A 60 15.47 9.22 3.60
CA ARG A 60 15.08 8.34 4.72
C ARG A 60 14.90 6.88 4.31
N ASP A 61 14.49 6.64 3.07
CA ASP A 61 14.28 5.29 2.57
C ASP A 61 15.61 4.59 2.20
N TYR A 62 16.61 5.36 1.70
CA TYR A 62 17.90 4.84 1.21
C TYR A 62 19.03 5.18 2.18
N VAL A 63 19.04 4.51 3.32
CA VAL A 63 19.95 4.80 4.44
C VAL A 63 21.14 3.84 4.56
N ILE A 64 21.06 2.64 3.96
CA ILE A 64 22.07 1.61 4.10
C ILE A 64 23.22 1.84 3.11
N SER A 65 24.43 2.06 3.61
CA SER A 65 25.64 2.18 2.78
C SER A 65 26.04 0.84 2.14
N GLN A 66 26.96 0.90 1.17
CA GLN A 66 27.55 -0.30 0.56
C GLN A 66 28.22 -1.19 1.63
N GLU A 67 28.95 -0.61 2.55
CA GLU A 67 29.67 -1.34 3.61
C GLU A 67 28.70 -1.98 4.60
N GLU A 68 27.69 -1.25 5.07
CA GLU A 68 26.65 -1.78 5.95
C GLU A 68 25.85 -2.91 5.28
N ALA A 69 25.51 -2.78 4.01
CA ALA A 69 24.82 -3.81 3.26
C ALA A 69 25.67 -5.09 3.11
N GLU A 70 26.97 -4.96 2.81
CA GLU A 70 27.92 -6.09 2.80
C GLU A 70 28.04 -6.75 4.18
N GLN A 71 28.11 -5.95 5.24
CA GLN A 71 28.14 -6.45 6.61
C GLN A 71 26.86 -7.23 6.94
N ILE A 72 25.67 -6.68 6.67
CA ILE A 72 24.38 -7.35 6.88
C ILE A 72 24.35 -8.71 6.15
N LEU A 73 24.78 -8.76 4.89
CA LEU A 73 24.81 -10.01 4.13
C LEU A 73 25.81 -11.02 4.73
N SER A 74 26.98 -10.57 5.13
CA SER A 74 28.01 -11.42 5.75
C SER A 74 27.57 -11.98 7.10
N GLU A 75 26.84 -11.20 7.89
CA GLU A 75 26.30 -11.60 9.17
C GLU A 75 25.12 -12.59 9.06
N ARG A 76 24.29 -12.41 8.04
CA ARG A 76 23.01 -13.14 7.90
C ARG A 76 23.05 -14.34 6.96
N LEU A 77 24.03 -14.41 6.03
CA LEU A 77 24.17 -15.53 5.09
C LEU A 77 25.33 -16.45 5.46
N LEU A 78 25.17 -17.75 5.21
CA LEU A 78 26.15 -18.80 5.58
C LEU A 78 27.50 -18.67 4.85
N ASP A 79 27.48 -18.27 3.59
CA ASP A 79 28.63 -18.34 2.66
C ASP A 79 28.73 -17.10 1.78
N TYR A 80 28.42 -15.91 2.35
CA TYR A 80 28.54 -14.65 1.63
C TYR A 80 29.95 -14.42 1.12
N LYS A 81 30.06 -13.96 -0.13
CA LYS A 81 31.34 -13.67 -0.79
C LYS A 81 31.45 -12.18 -1.13
N LYS A 82 32.62 -11.62 -0.92
CA LYS A 82 32.91 -10.23 -1.33
C LYS A 82 32.62 -10.04 -2.82
N GLY A 83 31.88 -8.98 -3.17
CA GLY A 83 31.44 -8.67 -4.53
C GLY A 83 30.11 -9.30 -4.94
N GLU A 84 29.51 -10.15 -4.11
CA GLU A 84 28.19 -10.73 -4.36
C GLU A 84 27.09 -9.64 -4.38
N LEU A 85 27.18 -8.64 -3.48
CA LEU A 85 26.25 -7.52 -3.45
C LEU A 85 26.27 -6.72 -4.78
N ASP A 86 27.45 -6.50 -5.36
CA ASP A 86 27.57 -5.83 -6.66
C ASP A 86 26.95 -6.64 -7.80
N GLN A 87 27.01 -7.96 -7.71
CA GLN A 87 26.32 -8.83 -8.66
C GLN A 87 24.81 -8.72 -8.49
N LEU A 88 24.28 -8.81 -7.26
CA LEU A 88 22.87 -8.66 -6.97
C LEU A 88 22.32 -7.31 -7.42
N ARG A 89 23.12 -6.24 -7.29
CA ARG A 89 22.77 -4.91 -7.80
C ARG A 89 22.69 -4.89 -9.33
N ARG A 90 23.66 -5.48 -10.03
CA ARG A 90 23.64 -5.61 -11.51
C ARG A 90 22.49 -6.47 -12.02
N GLU A 91 22.10 -7.50 -11.27
CA GLU A 91 20.93 -8.34 -11.54
C GLU A 91 19.62 -7.62 -11.20
N ASN A 92 19.68 -6.40 -10.68
CA ASN A 92 18.53 -5.59 -10.27
C ASN A 92 17.63 -6.31 -9.25
N VAL A 93 18.20 -7.10 -8.33
CA VAL A 93 17.45 -7.81 -7.28
C VAL A 93 17.47 -7.09 -5.92
N VAL A 94 18.30 -6.08 -5.77
CA VAL A 94 18.31 -5.15 -4.63
C VAL A 94 17.91 -3.77 -5.09
N ASP A 95 17.20 -3.01 -4.27
CA ASP A 95 16.82 -1.63 -4.58
C ASP A 95 17.89 -0.67 -4.03
N TRP A 96 18.37 0.21 -4.89
CA TRP A 96 19.47 1.12 -4.60
C TRP A 96 19.35 2.41 -5.42
N MET A 97 20.02 3.45 -4.98
CA MET A 97 20.20 4.69 -5.73
C MET A 97 21.50 5.40 -5.37
N PHE A 98 21.86 6.44 -6.12
CA PHE A 98 22.90 7.37 -5.69
C PHE A 98 22.29 8.38 -4.71
N VAL A 99 23.01 8.61 -3.60
CA VAL A 99 22.72 9.63 -2.59
C VAL A 99 24.03 10.30 -2.24
N GLU A 100 24.15 11.60 -2.54
CA GLU A 100 25.37 12.41 -2.32
C GLU A 100 26.65 11.74 -2.87
N GLY A 101 26.55 11.22 -4.10
CA GLY A 101 27.65 10.55 -4.81
C GLY A 101 27.98 9.14 -4.35
N GLU A 102 27.27 8.59 -3.36
CA GLU A 102 27.46 7.24 -2.86
C GLU A 102 26.30 6.33 -3.23
N ILE A 103 26.57 5.02 -3.33
CA ILE A 103 25.52 4.02 -3.47
C ILE A 103 24.88 3.79 -2.11
N ARG A 104 23.56 3.96 -2.06
CA ARG A 104 22.74 3.64 -0.88
C ARG A 104 21.67 2.63 -1.26
N TYR A 105 21.38 1.72 -0.32
CA TYR A 105 20.31 0.72 -0.45
C TYR A 105 19.12 1.11 0.43
N ILE A 106 17.92 0.71 -0.04
CA ILE A 106 16.72 0.87 0.76
C ILE A 106 16.84 0.08 2.08
N ASP A 107 16.29 0.61 3.16
CA ASP A 107 16.35 0.00 4.49
C ASP A 107 15.86 -1.46 4.51
N SER A 108 14.84 -1.76 3.72
CA SER A 108 14.25 -3.09 3.57
C SER A 108 14.98 -4.03 2.58
N PHE A 109 16.18 -3.65 2.07
CA PHE A 109 16.85 -4.38 0.98
C PHE A 109 17.05 -5.87 1.28
N TYR A 110 17.44 -6.22 2.53
CA TYR A 110 17.65 -7.62 2.90
C TYR A 110 16.32 -8.41 2.93
N SER A 111 15.28 -7.82 3.52
CA SER A 111 13.94 -8.43 3.55
C SER A 111 13.37 -8.63 2.14
N ASN A 112 13.62 -7.69 1.24
CA ASN A 112 13.25 -7.81 -0.17
C ASN A 112 14.06 -8.91 -0.86
N LEU A 113 15.37 -8.94 -0.64
CA LEU A 113 16.27 -9.92 -1.26
C LEU A 113 15.85 -11.37 -0.95
N ILE A 114 15.58 -11.69 0.31
CA ILE A 114 15.16 -13.05 0.70
C ILE A 114 13.74 -13.41 0.22
N LYS A 115 12.88 -12.44 -0.04
CA LYS A 115 11.56 -12.65 -0.66
C LYS A 115 11.67 -12.92 -2.17
N ILE A 116 12.58 -12.22 -2.84
CA ILE A 116 12.77 -12.29 -4.30
C ILE A 116 13.57 -13.53 -4.70
N ARG A 117 14.58 -13.89 -3.90
CA ARG A 117 15.58 -14.92 -4.21
C ARG A 117 15.52 -16.06 -3.20
N SER A 118 14.80 -17.12 -3.55
CA SER A 118 14.68 -18.32 -2.71
C SER A 118 16.02 -19.03 -2.48
N ASP A 119 16.95 -18.95 -3.43
CA ASP A 119 18.31 -19.48 -3.31
C ASP A 119 19.11 -18.71 -2.24
N ILE A 120 18.96 -17.38 -2.15
CA ILE A 120 19.57 -16.58 -1.09
C ILE A 120 18.88 -16.85 0.25
N ALA A 121 17.54 -16.95 0.26
CA ALA A 121 16.77 -17.25 1.46
C ALA A 121 17.17 -18.60 2.09
N ALA A 122 17.51 -19.60 1.28
CA ALA A 122 18.00 -20.91 1.75
C ALA A 122 19.37 -20.85 2.44
N ARG A 123 20.12 -19.77 2.26
CA ARG A 123 21.46 -19.54 2.86
C ARG A 123 21.40 -18.73 4.17
N GLN A 124 20.20 -18.43 4.70
CA GLN A 124 20.09 -17.70 5.96
C GLN A 124 20.68 -18.52 7.13
N LYS A 125 21.51 -17.88 7.98
CA LYS A 125 22.05 -18.50 9.20
C LYS A 125 20.99 -18.80 10.25
N GLN A 126 19.94 -17.95 10.29
CA GLN A 126 18.82 -18.06 11.22
C GLN A 126 17.50 -17.95 10.44
N PRO A 127 17.06 -19.01 9.76
CA PRO A 127 15.76 -19.01 9.13
C PRO A 127 14.67 -18.98 10.22
N LYS A 128 13.52 -18.34 9.90
CA LYS A 128 12.35 -18.38 10.79
C LYS A 128 11.89 -19.84 10.92
N VAL A 129 11.92 -20.36 12.14
CA VAL A 129 11.42 -21.72 12.46
C VAL A 129 10.12 -21.55 13.23
N LEU A 130 9.08 -22.25 12.77
CA LEU A 130 7.80 -22.29 13.45
C LEU A 130 7.89 -23.14 14.72
N ALA A 131 7.18 -22.75 15.76
CA ALA A 131 7.05 -23.59 16.95
C ALA A 131 6.29 -24.89 16.64
N PRO A 132 6.53 -25.98 17.38
CA PRO A 132 5.77 -27.23 17.19
C PRO A 132 4.27 -27.00 17.30
N GLY A 133 3.52 -27.32 16.22
CA GLY A 133 2.07 -27.13 16.13
C GLY A 133 1.62 -25.75 15.67
N GLU A 134 2.53 -24.81 15.48
CA GLU A 134 2.22 -23.51 14.87
C GLU A 134 2.02 -23.67 13.36
N LYS A 135 0.95 -23.05 12.83
CA LYS A 135 0.66 -23.04 11.40
C LYS A 135 1.32 -21.84 10.75
N ASP A 136 1.87 -22.06 9.58
CA ASP A 136 2.34 -20.96 8.75
C ASP A 136 1.17 -20.20 8.07
N ASP A 137 1.48 -19.03 7.53
CA ASP A 137 0.48 -18.18 6.86
C ASP A 137 -0.18 -18.87 5.67
N ALA A 138 0.53 -19.77 4.98
CA ALA A 138 0.00 -20.50 3.85
C ALA A 138 -1.06 -21.52 4.31
N GLN A 139 -0.76 -22.27 5.37
CA GLN A 139 -1.70 -23.25 5.95
C GLN A 139 -2.97 -22.58 6.47
N ILE A 140 -2.84 -21.43 7.16
CA ILE A 140 -3.98 -20.67 7.67
C ILE A 140 -4.88 -20.21 6.50
N ARG A 141 -4.27 -19.69 5.43
CA ARG A 141 -5.02 -19.28 4.24
C ARG A 141 -5.67 -20.45 3.51
N ASP A 142 -4.99 -21.58 3.37
CA ASP A 142 -5.57 -22.74 2.71
C ASP A 142 -6.78 -23.29 3.47
N GLU A 143 -6.73 -23.33 4.80
CA GLU A 143 -7.85 -23.77 5.63
C GLU A 143 -9.07 -22.84 5.53
N ILE A 144 -8.87 -21.52 5.55
CA ILE A 144 -9.99 -20.59 5.44
C ILE A 144 -10.59 -20.59 4.03
N ILE A 145 -9.77 -20.74 2.99
CA ILE A 145 -10.22 -20.89 1.60
C ILE A 145 -11.04 -22.17 1.43
N ALA A 146 -10.62 -23.27 2.02
CA ALA A 146 -11.37 -24.52 2.00
C ALA A 146 -12.77 -24.35 2.64
N LYS A 147 -12.84 -23.70 3.80
CA LYS A 147 -14.12 -23.39 4.46
C LYS A 147 -15.01 -22.50 3.60
N MET A 148 -14.46 -21.47 2.94
CA MET A 148 -15.23 -20.60 2.06
C MET A 148 -15.80 -21.37 0.86
N LYS A 149 -15.03 -22.25 0.26
CA LYS A 149 -15.50 -23.10 -0.87
C LYS A 149 -16.56 -24.10 -0.45
N GLU A 150 -16.45 -24.66 0.76
CA GLU A 150 -17.39 -25.64 1.30
C GLU A 150 -18.74 -25.01 1.70
N HIS A 151 -18.70 -23.86 2.37
CA HIS A 151 -19.89 -23.25 2.98
C HIS A 151 -20.47 -22.08 2.15
N GLY A 152 -19.73 -21.56 1.16
CA GLY A 152 -20.15 -20.43 0.33
C GLY A 152 -20.03 -19.07 1.02
N THR A 153 -20.33 -18.99 2.33
CA THR A 153 -20.24 -17.76 3.11
C THR A 153 -19.49 -17.98 4.41
N VAL A 154 -18.53 -17.11 4.67
CA VAL A 154 -17.75 -17.11 5.92
C VAL A 154 -17.76 -15.71 6.52
N LYS A 155 -18.00 -15.61 7.82
CA LYS A 155 -17.91 -14.38 8.60
C LYS A 155 -16.72 -14.42 9.53
N CYS A 156 -16.05 -13.28 9.66
CA CYS A 156 -15.04 -13.07 10.68
C CYS A 156 -15.43 -11.88 11.53
N HIS A 157 -15.73 -12.14 12.80
CA HIS A 157 -15.92 -11.09 13.80
C HIS A 157 -14.58 -10.75 14.42
N MET A 158 -14.24 -9.46 14.44
CA MET A 158 -12.97 -8.97 14.98
C MET A 158 -13.21 -7.86 16.00
N LYS A 159 -12.36 -7.85 17.03
CA LYS A 159 -12.16 -6.70 17.91
C LYS A 159 -10.71 -6.27 17.79
N LEU A 160 -10.49 -4.99 17.50
CA LEU A 160 -9.17 -4.43 17.25
C LEU A 160 -8.96 -3.16 18.08
N ARG A 161 -7.68 -2.84 18.32
CA ARG A 161 -7.25 -1.61 18.95
C ARG A 161 -6.30 -0.88 18.03
N ALA A 162 -6.69 0.32 17.59
CA ALA A 162 -5.82 1.23 16.83
C ALA A 162 -5.28 2.31 17.75
N THR A 163 -3.98 2.62 17.60
CA THR A 163 -3.26 3.56 18.45
C THR A 163 -2.38 4.47 17.60
N VAL A 164 -2.36 5.76 17.95
CA VAL A 164 -1.38 6.75 17.48
C VAL A 164 -0.70 7.36 18.69
N THR A 165 0.64 7.34 18.72
CA THR A 165 1.44 7.85 19.84
C THR A 165 2.42 8.91 19.33
N LEU A 166 2.42 10.07 19.94
CA LEU A 166 3.35 11.17 19.63
C LEU A 166 4.73 10.91 20.22
N GLY A 167 5.78 11.27 19.48
CA GLY A 167 7.17 11.22 19.95
C GLY A 167 7.45 12.24 21.04
N GLU A 168 8.44 11.97 21.89
CA GLU A 168 8.79 12.83 23.04
C GLU A 168 9.19 14.27 22.62
N GLU A 169 9.76 14.44 21.43
CA GLU A 169 10.09 15.75 20.88
C GLU A 169 8.87 16.62 20.58
N LEU A 170 7.72 16.04 20.26
CA LEU A 170 6.47 16.76 20.05
C LEU A 170 5.83 17.16 21.38
N LEU A 171 6.00 16.34 22.42
CA LEU A 171 5.44 16.62 23.75
C LEU A 171 6.08 17.85 24.42
N ALA A 172 7.29 18.22 23.99
CA ALA A 172 8.00 19.40 24.47
C ALA A 172 7.62 20.69 23.71
N GLN A 173 6.76 20.60 22.69
CA GLN A 173 6.37 21.72 21.86
C GLN A 173 4.96 22.21 22.23
N ASP A 174 4.82 23.54 22.34
CA ASP A 174 3.50 24.17 22.45
C ASP A 174 2.76 24.11 21.11
N GLY A 175 1.46 24.08 21.16
CA GLY A 175 0.60 24.08 19.97
C GLY A 175 -0.54 23.09 20.06
N GLU A 176 -1.44 23.19 19.10
CA GLU A 176 -2.57 22.29 18.94
C GLU A 176 -2.27 21.29 17.84
N TYR A 177 -2.62 20.03 18.09
CA TYR A 177 -2.44 18.90 17.20
C TYR A 177 -3.78 18.33 16.76
N HIS A 178 -3.81 17.84 15.53
CA HIS A 178 -4.92 17.12 14.96
C HIS A 178 -4.46 15.70 14.64
N ILE A 179 -5.21 14.70 15.11
CA ILE A 179 -4.88 13.29 14.96
C ILE A 179 -6.08 12.55 14.38
N HIS A 180 -5.83 11.81 13.31
CA HIS A 180 -6.80 10.90 12.71
C HIS A 180 -6.39 9.46 13.00
N VAL A 181 -7.21 8.71 13.75
CA VAL A 181 -7.03 7.29 14.00
C VAL A 181 -7.97 6.51 13.07
N PRO A 182 -7.49 5.52 12.29
CA PRO A 182 -8.32 4.80 11.32
C PRO A 182 -9.42 3.99 11.99
N LEU A 183 -10.61 4.02 11.37
CA LEU A 183 -11.79 3.25 11.74
C LEU A 183 -12.34 2.55 10.49
N PRO A 184 -12.80 1.29 10.56
CA PRO A 184 -13.33 0.59 9.40
C PRO A 184 -14.51 1.30 8.74
N LEU A 185 -14.60 1.18 7.43
CA LEU A 185 -15.81 1.52 6.68
C LEU A 185 -16.95 0.59 7.09
N GLU A 186 -18.18 1.03 6.88
CA GLU A 186 -19.36 0.18 7.07
C GLU A 186 -20.08 -0.02 5.73
N LYS A 187 -19.36 -0.62 4.79
CA LYS A 187 -19.81 -0.91 3.41
C LYS A 187 -19.11 -2.16 2.87
N PHE A 188 -19.61 -2.64 1.72
CA PHE A 188 -19.13 -3.85 1.04
C PHE A 188 -19.18 -5.08 1.95
N GLN A 189 -18.02 -5.67 2.22
CA GLN A 189 -17.90 -6.84 3.10
C GLN A 189 -17.98 -6.51 4.61
N MET A 190 -18.00 -5.23 4.97
CA MET A 190 -17.89 -4.77 6.36
C MET A 190 -19.25 -4.37 6.93
N SER A 191 -19.59 -4.89 8.10
CA SER A 191 -20.80 -4.55 8.87
C SER A 191 -20.53 -4.52 10.37
N ASP A 192 -21.51 -4.04 11.12
CA ASP A 192 -21.51 -4.03 12.59
C ASP A 192 -20.31 -3.31 13.19
N VAL A 193 -19.89 -2.19 12.57
CA VAL A 193 -18.74 -1.41 13.02
C VAL A 193 -19.13 -0.60 14.25
N ASN A 194 -18.64 -1.01 15.42
CA ASN A 194 -18.93 -0.37 16.71
C ASN A 194 -17.66 0.17 17.35
N LEU A 195 -17.62 1.47 17.62
CA LEU A 195 -16.59 2.09 18.47
C LEU A 195 -16.90 1.74 19.93
N ILE A 196 -16.03 0.94 20.57
CA ILE A 196 -16.26 0.36 21.91
C ILE A 196 -15.69 1.27 23.00
N SER A 197 -14.44 1.72 22.81
CA SER A 197 -13.76 2.61 23.73
C SER A 197 -12.78 3.53 23.01
N TYR A 198 -12.44 4.63 23.65
CA TYR A 198 -11.49 5.62 23.15
C TYR A 198 -10.83 6.37 24.30
N ASN A 199 -9.60 6.79 24.06
CA ASN A 199 -8.83 7.62 24.99
C ASN A 199 -7.78 8.43 24.21
N PRO A 200 -7.70 9.76 24.38
CA PRO A 200 -8.58 10.65 25.13
C PRO A 200 -9.98 10.81 24.49
N ALA A 201 -10.79 11.75 24.96
CA ALA A 201 -12.06 12.09 24.31
C ALA A 201 -11.78 12.58 22.88
N TYR A 202 -12.54 12.06 21.92
CA TYR A 202 -12.43 12.48 20.51
C TYR A 202 -13.33 13.70 20.22
N LEU A 203 -13.02 14.40 19.12
CA LEU A 203 -13.82 15.54 18.67
C LEU A 203 -14.95 15.09 17.71
N SER A 204 -14.64 14.20 16.76
CA SER A 204 -15.65 13.68 15.83
C SER A 204 -15.29 12.29 15.29
N VAL A 205 -16.26 11.62 14.71
CA VAL A 205 -16.13 10.37 13.96
C VAL A 205 -16.65 10.62 12.55
N ALA A 206 -15.84 10.27 11.54
CA ALA A 206 -16.26 10.36 10.16
C ALA A 206 -17.48 9.43 9.89
N PRO A 207 -18.40 9.83 8.98
CA PRO A 207 -19.60 9.04 8.69
C PRO A 207 -19.25 7.64 8.15
N PRO A 208 -20.17 6.65 8.30
CA PRO A 208 -19.91 5.27 7.89
C PRO A 208 -19.59 5.09 6.41
N ASP A 209 -20.07 5.98 5.56
CA ASP A 209 -19.89 6.00 4.11
C ASP A 209 -18.73 6.87 3.63
N ALA A 210 -17.94 7.47 4.53
CA ALA A 210 -16.72 8.17 4.17
C ALA A 210 -15.74 7.24 3.43
N HIS A 211 -14.99 7.78 2.45
CA HIS A 211 -14.02 6.99 1.69
C HIS A 211 -12.80 6.59 2.53
N GLN A 212 -12.42 7.44 3.49
CA GLN A 212 -11.41 7.14 4.51
C GLN A 212 -12.01 7.51 5.88
N ARG A 213 -12.45 6.52 6.63
CA ARG A 213 -13.14 6.74 7.89
C ARG A 213 -12.16 6.84 9.05
N THR A 214 -12.30 7.86 9.88
CA THR A 214 -11.42 8.10 11.03
C THR A 214 -12.19 8.54 12.27
N VAL A 215 -11.56 8.33 13.43
CA VAL A 215 -11.88 9.04 14.66
C VAL A 215 -10.88 10.19 14.76
N TYR A 216 -11.39 11.42 14.90
CA TYR A 216 -10.62 12.65 14.90
C TYR A 216 -10.46 13.21 16.30
N PHE A 217 -9.23 13.53 16.68
CA PHE A 217 -8.83 14.12 17.94
C PHE A 217 -8.19 15.49 17.71
N SER A 218 -8.43 16.43 18.64
CA SER A 218 -7.79 17.74 18.64
C SER A 218 -7.45 18.15 20.07
N GLY A 219 -6.27 18.71 20.30
CA GLY A 219 -5.78 19.14 21.59
C GLY A 219 -4.27 19.38 21.63
N THR A 220 -3.72 19.60 22.80
CA THR A 220 -2.28 19.74 23.00
C THR A 220 -1.56 18.39 22.87
N ALA A 221 -0.24 18.42 22.59
CA ALA A 221 0.55 17.19 22.52
C ALA A 221 0.48 16.35 23.81
N GLN A 222 0.39 16.99 24.97
CA GLN A 222 0.30 16.28 26.26
C GLN A 222 -1.06 15.58 26.43
N GLU A 223 -2.17 16.19 26.00
CA GLU A 223 -3.49 15.58 26.02
C GLU A 223 -3.62 14.42 25.02
N LEU A 224 -2.97 14.57 23.85
CA LEU A 224 -3.00 13.63 22.75
C LEU A 224 -1.77 12.70 22.67
N ARG A 225 -0.99 12.60 23.75
CA ARG A 225 0.25 11.78 23.77
C ARG A 225 0.02 10.40 23.17
N THR A 226 -1.11 9.78 23.50
CA THR A 226 -1.53 8.50 22.91
C THR A 226 -3.03 8.56 22.66
N CYS A 227 -3.42 8.58 21.39
CA CYS A 227 -4.81 8.44 20.96
C CYS A 227 -5.07 6.98 20.63
N GLN A 228 -6.01 6.37 21.34
CA GLN A 228 -6.36 4.96 21.22
C GLN A 228 -7.87 4.79 21.03
N ILE A 229 -8.25 3.89 20.11
CA ILE A 229 -9.63 3.45 19.96
C ILE A 229 -9.69 1.91 19.98
N GLU A 230 -10.73 1.36 20.57
CA GLU A 230 -11.12 -0.04 20.38
C GLU A 230 -12.42 -0.09 19.60
N TYR A 231 -12.48 -0.96 18.62
CA TYR A 231 -13.67 -1.18 17.81
C TYR A 231 -13.88 -2.66 17.51
N SER A 232 -15.13 -3.03 17.26
CA SER A 232 -15.47 -4.33 16.68
C SER A 232 -16.09 -4.17 15.31
N MET A 233 -16.00 -5.20 14.51
CA MET A 233 -16.62 -5.27 13.20
C MET A 233 -16.82 -6.71 12.75
N THR A 234 -17.66 -6.90 11.73
CA THR A 234 -17.87 -8.19 11.06
C THR A 234 -17.48 -8.06 9.59
N ASN A 235 -16.58 -8.92 9.12
CA ASN A 235 -16.32 -9.09 7.70
C ASN A 235 -17.07 -10.33 7.20
N THR A 236 -17.92 -10.16 6.18
CA THR A 236 -18.68 -11.24 5.56
C THR A 236 -18.19 -11.43 4.13
N MET A 237 -17.63 -12.60 3.84
CA MET A 237 -17.13 -12.95 2.52
C MET A 237 -17.95 -14.07 1.91
N HIS A 238 -18.38 -13.84 0.66
CA HIS A 238 -19.08 -14.82 -0.15
C HIS A 238 -18.13 -15.38 -1.21
N TYR A 239 -18.00 -16.72 -1.26
CA TYR A 239 -17.20 -17.36 -2.30
C TYR A 239 -17.82 -17.14 -3.67
N GLN A 240 -17.06 -16.63 -4.60
CA GLN A 240 -17.43 -16.36 -5.97
C GLN A 240 -16.63 -17.26 -6.94
N ASN A 241 -17.34 -17.89 -7.88
CA ASN A 241 -16.73 -18.65 -8.97
C ASN A 241 -17.46 -18.32 -10.28
N PRO A 242 -17.29 -17.09 -10.80
CA PRO A 242 -18.03 -16.60 -11.94
C PRO A 242 -17.70 -17.40 -13.22
N ASP A 243 -18.73 -17.86 -13.93
CA ASP A 243 -18.58 -18.51 -15.23
C ASP A 243 -18.44 -17.44 -16.33
N PRO A 244 -17.35 -17.40 -17.10
CA PRO A 244 -17.20 -16.48 -18.21
C PRO A 244 -18.29 -16.58 -19.28
N ALA A 245 -18.96 -17.72 -19.41
CA ALA A 245 -20.07 -17.90 -20.36
C ALA A 245 -21.34 -17.12 -19.96
N LEU A 246 -21.47 -16.76 -18.69
CA LEU A 246 -22.62 -16.03 -18.15
C LEU A 246 -22.40 -14.51 -18.08
N VAL A 247 -21.24 -14.03 -18.54
CA VAL A 247 -20.93 -12.59 -18.58
C VAL A 247 -21.90 -11.87 -19.50
N SER A 248 -22.51 -10.80 -19.00
CA SER A 248 -23.43 -9.97 -19.78
C SER A 248 -22.72 -9.29 -20.95
N PRO A 249 -23.32 -9.23 -22.15
CA PRO A 249 -22.73 -8.52 -23.27
C PRO A 249 -22.65 -7.00 -23.02
N GLU A 250 -23.54 -6.47 -22.20
CA GLU A 250 -23.52 -5.07 -21.79
C GLU A 250 -22.83 -4.92 -20.43
N GLN A 251 -21.84 -4.06 -20.38
CA GLN A 251 -21.07 -3.75 -19.17
C GLN A 251 -21.21 -2.25 -18.83
N PRO A 252 -21.24 -1.90 -17.55
CA PRO A 252 -21.28 -0.50 -17.13
C PRO A 252 -19.95 0.21 -17.41
N CYS A 253 -19.99 1.56 -17.42
CA CYS A 253 -18.82 2.40 -17.69
C CYS A 253 -18.45 3.34 -16.53
N PHE A 254 -18.89 3.07 -15.31
CA PHE A 254 -18.40 3.78 -14.11
C PHE A 254 -17.01 3.28 -13.70
N ASP A 255 -16.24 4.08 -12.98
CA ASP A 255 -14.89 3.72 -12.46
C ASP A 255 -13.93 3.14 -13.53
N THR A 256 -14.02 3.69 -14.73
CA THR A 256 -13.15 3.35 -15.87
C THR A 256 -12.25 4.52 -16.28
N GLU A 257 -12.30 5.64 -15.59
CA GLU A 257 -11.55 6.86 -15.88
C GLU A 257 -10.18 6.83 -15.20
N GLU A 258 -9.32 7.76 -15.64
CA GLU A 258 -8.07 8.07 -14.95
C GLU A 258 -8.34 8.71 -13.59
N GLN A 259 -7.41 8.52 -12.65
CA GLN A 259 -7.33 9.24 -11.38
C GLN A 259 -5.88 9.69 -11.20
N LEU A 260 -5.59 10.86 -11.77
CA LEU A 260 -4.24 11.40 -11.81
C LEU A 260 -3.74 11.75 -10.39
N PRO A 261 -2.41 11.74 -10.17
CA PRO A 261 -1.36 11.44 -11.17
C PRO A 261 -1.05 9.94 -11.34
N HIS A 262 -1.52 9.06 -10.45
CA HIS A 262 -1.05 7.69 -10.41
C HIS A 262 -1.87 6.73 -11.29
N ILE A 263 -3.20 6.76 -11.23
CA ILE A 263 -4.02 5.97 -12.16
C ILE A 263 -4.07 6.74 -13.48
N ALA A 264 -2.96 6.69 -14.22
CA ALA A 264 -2.74 7.41 -15.47
C ALA A 264 -2.63 6.44 -16.64
N PHE A 265 -3.32 6.73 -17.74
CA PHE A 265 -3.33 5.88 -18.94
C PHE A 265 -2.20 6.25 -19.88
N THR A 266 -0.96 6.07 -19.41
CA THR A 266 0.23 6.40 -20.20
C THR A 266 0.30 5.60 -21.50
N PRO A 267 1.01 6.08 -22.52
CA PRO A 267 1.21 5.32 -23.76
C PRO A 267 1.78 3.92 -23.54
N TYR A 268 2.70 3.78 -22.57
CA TYR A 268 3.27 2.49 -22.22
C TYR A 268 2.23 1.54 -21.61
N LEU A 269 1.46 1.99 -20.61
CA LEU A 269 0.44 1.17 -19.96
C LEU A 269 -0.68 0.77 -20.94
N ARG A 270 -1.08 1.67 -21.86
CA ARG A 270 -2.05 1.35 -22.92
C ARG A 270 -1.51 0.26 -23.85
N ALA A 271 -0.26 0.39 -24.33
CA ALA A 271 0.36 -0.59 -25.21
C ALA A 271 0.52 -1.95 -24.52
N LEU A 272 1.01 -1.97 -23.28
CA LEU A 272 1.18 -3.19 -22.50
C LEU A 272 -0.16 -3.87 -22.20
N THR A 273 -1.19 -3.11 -21.82
CA THR A 273 -2.53 -3.68 -21.59
C THR A 273 -3.09 -4.29 -22.87
N ALA A 274 -2.94 -3.62 -24.01
CA ALA A 274 -3.36 -4.16 -25.30
C ALA A 274 -2.61 -5.47 -25.67
N GLU A 275 -1.31 -5.54 -25.38
CA GLU A 275 -0.51 -6.75 -25.58
C GLU A 275 -1.01 -7.92 -24.72
N ILE A 276 -1.25 -7.67 -23.41
CA ILE A 276 -1.70 -8.70 -22.46
C ILE A 276 -3.11 -9.20 -22.80
N VAL A 277 -4.03 -8.28 -23.03
CA VAL A 277 -5.44 -8.62 -23.31
C VAL A 277 -5.59 -9.24 -24.71
N GLY A 278 -4.84 -8.74 -25.70
CA GLY A 278 -4.94 -9.16 -27.09
C GLY A 278 -6.35 -8.96 -27.65
N ASN A 279 -6.85 -9.96 -28.35
CA ASN A 279 -8.19 -9.94 -28.97
C ASN A 279 -9.31 -10.42 -28.04
N GLU A 280 -9.06 -10.58 -26.74
CA GLU A 280 -10.09 -11.01 -25.79
C GLU A 280 -11.17 -9.92 -25.65
N THR A 281 -12.44 -10.33 -25.73
CA THR A 281 -13.59 -9.43 -25.60
C THR A 281 -14.32 -9.57 -24.27
N ASN A 282 -14.26 -10.76 -23.66
CA ASN A 282 -14.93 -11.04 -22.39
C ASN A 282 -14.23 -10.32 -21.23
N PRO A 283 -14.90 -9.42 -20.50
CA PRO A 283 -14.26 -8.60 -19.45
C PRO A 283 -13.69 -9.45 -18.30
N LEU A 284 -14.34 -10.55 -17.92
CA LEU A 284 -13.81 -11.44 -16.88
C LEU A 284 -12.50 -12.11 -17.32
N LYS A 285 -12.41 -12.54 -18.58
CA LYS A 285 -11.18 -13.12 -19.13
C LYS A 285 -10.08 -12.06 -19.33
N LYS A 286 -10.44 -10.82 -19.70
CA LYS A 286 -9.49 -9.71 -19.75
C LYS A 286 -8.88 -9.44 -18.37
N ALA A 287 -9.73 -9.32 -17.33
CA ALA A 287 -9.28 -9.13 -15.96
C ALA A 287 -8.37 -10.30 -15.50
N ARG A 288 -8.71 -11.54 -15.87
CA ARG A 288 -7.88 -12.70 -15.57
C ARG A 288 -6.50 -12.63 -16.23
N LYS A 289 -6.39 -12.23 -17.48
CA LYS A 289 -5.09 -12.05 -18.15
C LYS A 289 -4.24 -10.97 -17.48
N ILE A 290 -4.87 -9.87 -17.06
CA ILE A 290 -4.19 -8.81 -16.30
C ILE A 290 -3.70 -9.35 -14.95
N TYR A 291 -4.55 -10.08 -14.22
CA TYR A 291 -4.18 -10.73 -12.97
C TYR A 291 -3.02 -11.72 -13.16
N ASP A 292 -3.08 -12.55 -14.20
CA ASP A 292 -2.02 -13.50 -14.54
C ASP A 292 -0.70 -12.77 -14.80
N PHE A 293 -0.71 -11.66 -15.55
CA PHE A 293 0.47 -10.83 -15.76
C PHE A 293 1.03 -10.31 -14.44
N VAL A 294 0.22 -9.64 -13.62
CA VAL A 294 0.70 -9.06 -12.36
C VAL A 294 1.23 -10.14 -11.43
N THR A 295 0.49 -11.23 -11.23
CA THR A 295 0.86 -12.28 -10.27
C THR A 295 2.03 -13.15 -10.70
N THR A 296 2.24 -13.33 -12.01
CA THR A 296 3.31 -14.22 -12.52
C THR A 296 4.58 -13.46 -12.91
N LYS A 297 4.49 -12.17 -13.26
CA LYS A 297 5.63 -11.38 -13.73
C LYS A 297 6.14 -10.39 -12.69
N VAL A 298 5.26 -9.79 -11.90
CA VAL A 298 5.67 -8.83 -10.86
C VAL A 298 6.09 -9.58 -9.60
N VAL A 299 7.26 -9.24 -9.09
CA VAL A 299 7.80 -9.80 -7.85
C VAL A 299 7.45 -8.87 -6.69
N TYR A 300 7.01 -9.46 -5.55
CA TYR A 300 6.74 -8.68 -4.36
C TYR A 300 8.03 -8.08 -3.79
N SER A 301 8.01 -6.77 -3.57
CA SER A 301 9.11 -6.02 -2.98
C SER A 301 8.54 -4.86 -2.18
N TYR A 302 8.97 -4.68 -0.93
CA TYR A 302 8.66 -3.46 -0.19
C TYR A 302 9.19 -2.26 -0.97
N MET A 303 8.37 -1.22 -1.04
CA MET A 303 8.64 -0.05 -1.87
C MET A 303 9.12 1.13 -1.02
N ARG A 304 9.84 2.03 -1.66
CA ARG A 304 10.04 3.37 -1.14
C ARG A 304 8.70 4.11 -1.06
N SER A 305 8.67 5.20 -0.32
CA SER A 305 7.47 6.02 -0.18
C SER A 305 6.80 6.30 -1.53
N TYR A 306 5.52 5.98 -1.67
CA TYR A 306 4.75 6.09 -2.93
C TYR A 306 4.76 7.50 -3.51
N ILE A 307 4.83 8.54 -2.66
CA ILE A 307 4.93 9.93 -3.11
C ILE A 307 6.18 10.18 -3.96
N SER A 308 7.23 9.37 -3.82
CA SER A 308 8.44 9.46 -4.62
C SER A 308 8.34 8.76 -5.99
N LEU A 309 7.20 8.12 -6.29
CA LEU A 309 6.94 7.42 -7.55
C LEU A 309 6.07 8.31 -8.46
N PRO A 310 6.49 8.64 -9.68
CA PRO A 310 5.72 9.53 -10.57
C PRO A 310 4.36 8.93 -10.96
N VAL A 311 4.36 7.74 -11.57
CA VAL A 311 3.18 6.97 -11.94
C VAL A 311 3.38 5.55 -11.43
N ILE A 312 2.72 5.22 -10.33
CA ILE A 312 2.93 3.95 -9.61
C ILE A 312 2.73 2.72 -10.51
N PRO A 313 1.65 2.58 -11.29
CA PRO A 313 1.45 1.44 -12.18
C PRO A 313 2.50 1.32 -13.29
N GLU A 314 2.96 2.42 -13.85
CA GLU A 314 4.01 2.40 -14.88
C GLU A 314 5.36 2.01 -14.30
N TYR A 315 5.68 2.50 -13.11
CA TYR A 315 6.85 2.07 -12.36
C TYR A 315 6.83 0.56 -12.10
N CYS A 316 5.71 0.03 -11.62
CA CYS A 316 5.52 -1.40 -11.40
C CYS A 316 5.71 -2.21 -12.68
N ALA A 317 5.00 -1.83 -13.74
CA ALA A 317 4.99 -2.56 -15.01
C ALA A 317 6.34 -2.53 -15.74
N SER A 318 7.11 -1.44 -15.61
CA SER A 318 8.43 -1.32 -16.21
C SER A 318 9.53 -2.03 -15.41
N ARG A 319 9.41 -2.10 -14.09
CA ARG A 319 10.40 -2.74 -13.22
C ARG A 319 10.04 -4.16 -12.80
N LEU A 320 8.80 -4.59 -13.03
CA LEU A 320 8.22 -5.86 -12.61
C LEU A 320 8.36 -6.13 -11.11
N ARG A 321 8.19 -5.06 -10.31
CA ARG A 321 8.26 -5.07 -8.84
C ARG A 321 7.23 -4.16 -8.22
N GLY A 322 6.72 -4.59 -7.07
CA GLY A 322 5.80 -3.79 -6.27
C GLY A 322 5.33 -4.55 -5.04
N ASP A 323 4.96 -3.82 -4.00
CA ASP A 323 4.24 -4.34 -2.85
C ASP A 323 2.74 -4.52 -3.15
N CYS A 324 1.92 -4.73 -2.12
CA CYS A 324 0.50 -4.99 -2.29
C CYS A 324 -0.22 -3.82 -3.00
N GLY A 325 0.03 -2.58 -2.56
CA GLY A 325 -0.61 -1.40 -3.13
C GLY A 325 -0.17 -1.11 -4.55
N VAL A 326 1.11 -1.21 -4.83
CA VAL A 326 1.66 -1.02 -6.19
C VAL A 326 1.10 -2.05 -7.17
N GLN A 327 0.97 -3.32 -6.76
CA GLN A 327 0.38 -4.36 -7.57
C GLN A 327 -1.14 -4.16 -7.77
N ALA A 328 -1.86 -3.76 -6.71
CA ALA A 328 -3.28 -3.46 -6.79
C ALA A 328 -3.56 -2.29 -7.74
N LEU A 329 -2.83 -1.17 -7.64
CA LEU A 329 -2.96 -0.03 -8.54
C LEU A 329 -2.63 -0.39 -9.99
N THR A 330 -1.65 -1.27 -10.22
CA THR A 330 -1.32 -1.76 -11.57
C THR A 330 -2.48 -2.55 -12.17
N PHE A 331 -3.05 -3.47 -11.40
CA PHE A 331 -4.24 -4.22 -11.81
C PHE A 331 -5.43 -3.29 -12.11
N ILE A 332 -5.73 -2.34 -11.21
CA ILE A 332 -6.82 -1.38 -11.35
C ILE A 332 -6.65 -0.56 -12.63
N THR A 333 -5.47 0.02 -12.85
CA THR A 333 -5.19 0.88 -14.00
C THR A 333 -5.33 0.12 -15.31
N MET A 334 -4.77 -1.10 -15.39
CA MET A 334 -4.88 -1.93 -16.59
C MET A 334 -6.33 -2.41 -16.83
N CYS A 335 -7.10 -2.71 -15.78
CA CYS A 335 -8.52 -3.02 -15.90
C CYS A 335 -9.30 -1.81 -16.46
N ARG A 336 -9.08 -0.61 -15.92
CA ARG A 336 -9.72 0.62 -16.42
C ARG A 336 -9.36 0.91 -17.87
N ILE A 337 -8.10 0.75 -18.27
CA ILE A 337 -7.66 0.85 -19.67
C ILE A 337 -8.39 -0.16 -20.57
N ALA A 338 -8.66 -1.38 -20.06
CA ALA A 338 -9.37 -2.43 -20.78
C ALA A 338 -10.91 -2.25 -20.78
N GLY A 339 -11.43 -1.15 -20.17
CA GLY A 339 -12.85 -0.84 -20.05
C GLY A 339 -13.57 -1.63 -18.95
N ILE A 340 -12.85 -2.12 -17.95
CA ILE A 340 -13.39 -2.85 -16.81
C ILE A 340 -13.39 -1.91 -15.59
N PRO A 341 -14.56 -1.65 -14.96
CA PRO A 341 -14.61 -0.86 -13.75
C PRO A 341 -13.76 -1.49 -12.64
N ALA A 342 -12.90 -0.68 -12.02
CA ALA A 342 -12.02 -1.18 -10.96
C ALA A 342 -11.77 -0.13 -9.89
N ARG A 343 -11.71 -0.56 -8.63
CA ARG A 343 -11.55 0.26 -7.44
C ARG A 343 -10.45 -0.22 -6.52
N TRP A 344 -9.94 0.71 -5.76
CA TRP A 344 -9.03 0.50 -4.65
C TRP A 344 -9.77 0.13 -3.38
N GLN A 345 -9.22 -0.81 -2.62
CA GLN A 345 -9.47 -0.96 -1.20
C GLN A 345 -8.16 -1.15 -0.46
N SER A 346 -8.05 -0.51 0.69
CA SER A 346 -6.91 -0.68 1.57
C SER A 346 -7.35 -0.77 3.03
N GLY A 347 -6.45 -1.28 3.86
CA GLY A 347 -6.67 -1.41 5.29
C GLY A 347 -5.71 -2.41 5.90
N LEU A 348 -6.25 -3.45 6.54
CA LEU A 348 -5.43 -4.42 7.26
C LEU A 348 -5.72 -5.85 6.81
N TYR A 349 -4.70 -6.68 6.82
CA TYR A 349 -4.83 -8.11 6.99
C TYR A 349 -4.68 -8.41 8.48
N ALA A 350 -5.78 -8.86 9.11
CA ALA A 350 -5.85 -9.05 10.54
C ALA A 350 -6.34 -10.45 10.89
N ASP A 351 -5.51 -11.22 11.53
CA ASP A 351 -5.87 -12.51 12.13
C ASP A 351 -5.63 -12.44 13.65
N TRP A 352 -5.78 -13.54 14.35
CA TRP A 352 -5.57 -13.58 15.80
C TRP A 352 -4.13 -13.33 16.26
N ARG A 353 -3.16 -13.24 15.36
CA ARG A 353 -1.72 -13.04 15.64
C ARG A 353 -1.26 -11.61 15.45
N SER A 354 -1.78 -10.95 14.43
CA SER A 354 -1.37 -9.59 14.04
C SER A 354 -2.42 -8.88 13.19
N ALA A 355 -2.26 -7.58 13.07
CA ALA A 355 -2.99 -6.73 12.12
C ALA A 355 -1.97 -5.87 11.37
N ASP A 356 -1.70 -6.25 10.12
CA ASP A 356 -0.69 -5.63 9.27
C ASP A 356 -1.33 -4.88 8.09
N SER A 357 -0.72 -3.78 7.68
CA SER A 357 -1.17 -2.98 6.52
C SER A 357 -1.23 -3.82 5.24
N HIS A 358 -2.33 -3.71 4.51
CA HIS A 358 -2.54 -4.47 3.28
C HIS A 358 -3.51 -3.80 2.31
N ASP A 359 -3.26 -3.98 1.01
CA ASP A 359 -4.01 -3.38 -0.09
C ASP A 359 -4.45 -4.43 -1.08
N TRP A 360 -5.62 -4.19 -1.70
CA TRP A 360 -6.18 -5.05 -2.73
C TRP A 360 -7.07 -4.27 -3.70
N ALA A 361 -7.58 -4.94 -4.71
CA ALA A 361 -8.45 -4.35 -5.71
C ALA A 361 -9.85 -4.96 -5.70
N MET A 362 -10.80 -4.20 -6.23
CA MET A 362 -12.09 -4.67 -6.69
C MET A 362 -12.22 -4.39 -8.18
N PHE A 363 -12.95 -5.26 -8.89
CA PHE A 363 -13.35 -5.01 -10.27
C PHE A 363 -14.80 -5.49 -10.49
N TYR A 364 -15.48 -4.88 -11.45
CA TYR A 364 -16.89 -5.16 -11.69
C TYR A 364 -17.11 -5.87 -13.02
N VAL A 365 -17.90 -6.94 -12.99
CA VAL A 365 -18.34 -7.64 -14.19
C VAL A 365 -19.82 -8.01 -14.06
N ALA A 366 -20.68 -7.48 -14.93
CA ALA A 366 -22.08 -7.88 -14.98
C ALA A 366 -22.25 -9.32 -15.52
N PRO A 367 -23.16 -10.16 -14.96
CA PRO A 367 -24.13 -9.84 -13.90
C PRO A 367 -23.59 -10.08 -12.46
N PHE A 368 -22.33 -10.45 -12.28
CA PHE A 368 -21.76 -10.88 -10.98
C PHE A 368 -21.60 -9.75 -9.96
N GLY A 369 -21.52 -8.49 -10.45
CA GLY A 369 -21.27 -7.34 -9.58
C GLY A 369 -19.78 -7.13 -9.27
N TRP A 370 -19.50 -6.59 -8.07
CA TRP A 370 -18.12 -6.37 -7.60
C TRP A 370 -17.47 -7.69 -7.18
N LEU A 371 -16.32 -7.95 -7.76
CA LEU A 371 -15.44 -9.07 -7.47
C LEU A 371 -14.13 -8.55 -6.88
N TYR A 372 -13.50 -9.34 -6.03
CA TYR A 372 -12.26 -8.95 -5.37
C TYR A 372 -11.04 -9.49 -6.11
N CYS A 373 -9.89 -8.82 -5.92
CA CYS A 373 -8.63 -9.28 -6.47
C CYS A 373 -7.47 -8.91 -5.56
N ASP A 374 -6.70 -9.91 -5.12
CA ASP A 374 -5.46 -9.70 -4.39
C ASP A 374 -4.27 -10.22 -5.20
N CYS A 375 -3.60 -9.32 -5.92
CA CYS A 375 -2.46 -9.66 -6.76
C CYS A 375 -1.25 -10.11 -5.93
N SER A 376 -1.02 -9.54 -4.76
CA SER A 376 0.17 -9.84 -3.96
C SER A 376 0.09 -11.21 -3.30
N PHE A 377 -1.06 -11.58 -2.73
CA PHE A 377 -1.30 -12.92 -2.18
C PHE A 377 -1.39 -13.94 -3.30
N GLY A 378 -2.03 -13.60 -4.41
CA GLY A 378 -2.04 -14.44 -5.62
C GLY A 378 -0.62 -14.69 -6.16
N GLY A 379 0.21 -13.66 -6.28
CA GLY A 379 1.59 -13.79 -6.72
C GLY A 379 2.46 -14.61 -5.77
N SER A 380 2.23 -14.50 -4.46
CA SER A 380 2.87 -15.38 -3.46
C SER A 380 2.46 -16.83 -3.67
N ALA A 381 1.17 -17.09 -3.85
CA ALA A 381 0.64 -18.43 -4.10
C ALA A 381 1.19 -19.04 -5.41
N TRP A 382 1.26 -18.25 -6.49
CA TRP A 382 1.88 -18.67 -7.75
C TRP A 382 3.32 -19.15 -7.56
N ARG A 383 4.16 -18.36 -6.90
CA ARG A 383 5.57 -18.70 -6.62
C ARG A 383 5.73 -19.93 -5.74
N GLN A 384 4.79 -20.17 -4.84
CA GLN A 384 4.72 -21.39 -4.01
C GLN A 384 4.11 -22.60 -4.73
N LYS A 385 3.67 -22.45 -6.00
CA LYS A 385 2.95 -23.45 -6.78
C LYS A 385 1.61 -23.90 -6.15
N ALA A 386 1.05 -23.06 -5.28
CA ALA A 386 -0.25 -23.25 -4.64
C ALA A 386 -1.36 -22.72 -5.57
N TYR A 387 -1.57 -23.40 -6.69
CA TYR A 387 -2.44 -22.92 -7.78
C TYR A 387 -3.91 -22.77 -7.37
N ASP A 388 -4.38 -23.54 -6.40
CA ASP A 388 -5.75 -23.43 -5.89
C ASP A 388 -5.94 -22.08 -5.15
N ARG A 389 -4.98 -21.71 -4.31
CA ARG A 389 -4.93 -20.40 -3.63
C ARG A 389 -4.69 -19.25 -4.61
N TRP A 390 -3.83 -19.42 -5.62
CA TRP A 390 -3.65 -18.43 -6.67
C TRP A 390 -4.95 -18.15 -7.44
N ASN A 391 -5.71 -19.20 -7.82
CA ASN A 391 -6.99 -19.04 -8.49
C ASN A 391 -8.04 -18.41 -7.58
N PHE A 392 -8.01 -18.68 -6.27
CA PHE A 392 -8.94 -18.13 -5.30
C PHE A 392 -8.82 -16.59 -5.22
N TYR A 393 -7.61 -16.02 -5.16
CA TYR A 393 -7.41 -14.57 -5.06
C TYR A 393 -7.73 -13.79 -6.35
N PHE A 394 -8.18 -14.47 -7.38
CA PHE A 394 -8.92 -13.87 -8.47
C PHE A 394 -10.42 -14.09 -8.23
N CYS A 395 -11.16 -13.04 -8.06
CA CYS A 395 -12.58 -12.92 -7.70
C CYS A 395 -12.91 -13.04 -6.21
N ASN A 396 -11.97 -13.41 -5.33
CA ASN A 396 -12.23 -13.62 -3.91
C ASN A 396 -11.17 -12.99 -2.99
N LEU A 397 -11.57 -12.74 -1.74
CA LEU A 397 -10.68 -12.50 -0.60
C LEU A 397 -11.04 -13.46 0.55
N ASP A 398 -10.08 -13.74 1.41
CA ASP A 398 -10.33 -14.36 2.70
C ASP A 398 -10.94 -13.33 3.68
N PRO A 399 -11.61 -13.76 4.78
CA PRO A 399 -12.33 -12.86 5.68
C PRO A 399 -11.44 -12.08 6.64
N TYR A 400 -10.11 -12.24 6.59
CA TYR A 400 -9.15 -11.54 7.45
C TYR A 400 -8.82 -10.14 6.93
N ARG A 401 -9.80 -9.44 6.33
CA ARG A 401 -9.64 -8.11 5.74
C ARG A 401 -10.41 -7.07 6.52
N VAL A 402 -9.75 -6.00 6.91
CA VAL A 402 -10.36 -4.84 7.53
C VAL A 402 -10.26 -3.69 6.55
N CYS A 403 -11.35 -3.32 5.90
CA CYS A 403 -11.37 -2.23 4.93
C CYS A 403 -11.46 -0.89 5.65
N LEU A 404 -10.40 -0.08 5.53
CA LEU A 404 -10.31 1.27 6.11
C LEU A 404 -10.54 2.36 5.06
N THR A 405 -10.30 2.03 3.79
CA THR A 405 -10.34 2.96 2.67
C THR A 405 -10.87 2.27 1.41
N ASP A 406 -11.79 2.91 0.67
CA ASP A 406 -12.34 2.41 -0.60
C ASP A 406 -12.10 3.34 -1.80
N MET A 407 -11.27 4.35 -1.61
CA MET A 407 -10.84 5.27 -2.66
C MET A 407 -9.39 5.68 -2.46
N PHE A 408 -8.59 5.49 -3.49
CA PHE A 408 -7.21 5.95 -3.52
C PHE A 408 -7.15 7.49 -3.46
N GLN A 409 -6.32 8.06 -2.59
CA GLN A 409 -6.16 9.51 -2.38
C GLN A 409 -7.43 10.24 -1.91
N ALA A 410 -8.29 9.62 -1.12
CA ALA A 410 -9.44 10.29 -0.55
C ALA A 410 -9.07 11.21 0.63
N ASP A 411 -9.83 12.29 0.81
CA ASP A 411 -9.65 13.20 1.94
C ASP A 411 -10.26 12.64 3.23
N PHE A 412 -9.77 13.10 4.37
CA PHE A 412 -10.37 12.87 5.67
C PHE A 412 -11.57 13.78 5.92
N GLN A 413 -12.33 13.46 6.95
CA GLN A 413 -13.42 14.28 7.46
C GLN A 413 -13.27 14.45 8.99
N PRO A 414 -12.81 15.64 9.46
CA PRO A 414 -12.42 16.82 8.68
C PRO A 414 -11.15 16.61 7.86
N PRO A 415 -10.94 17.42 6.78
CA PRO A 415 -9.71 17.31 5.98
C PRO A 415 -8.49 17.82 6.75
N MET A 416 -7.33 17.28 6.44
CA MET A 416 -6.05 17.84 6.92
C MET A 416 -5.66 19.09 6.13
N SER A 417 -4.97 19.98 6.79
CA SER A 417 -4.49 21.26 6.22
C SER A 417 -3.17 21.09 5.46
N TYR A 418 -2.38 20.09 5.83
CA TYR A 418 -1.06 19.83 5.27
C TYR A 418 -1.01 18.46 4.58
N LEU A 419 -0.02 18.29 3.68
CA LEU A 419 0.21 17.02 3.02
C LEU A 419 0.48 15.93 4.06
N ARG A 420 -0.33 14.90 4.01
CA ARG A 420 -0.26 13.74 4.91
C ARG A 420 1.07 12.99 4.76
N SER A 421 1.44 12.26 5.80
CA SER A 421 2.56 11.31 5.75
C SER A 421 2.29 10.22 4.72
N ASP A 422 1.06 9.73 4.66
CA ASP A 422 0.56 8.89 3.58
C ASP A 422 -0.66 9.55 2.92
N PRO A 423 -0.50 10.20 1.75
CA PRO A 423 -1.61 10.86 1.07
C PRO A 423 -2.53 9.90 0.31
N TYR A 424 -2.25 8.61 0.31
CA TYR A 424 -2.94 7.62 -0.53
C TYR A 424 -4.03 6.87 0.19
N ASP A 425 -3.76 6.44 1.43
CA ASP A 425 -4.72 5.75 2.27
C ASP A 425 -4.52 6.09 3.76
N ASN A 426 -5.09 5.30 4.66
CA ASN A 426 -4.92 5.51 6.09
C ASN A 426 -4.95 4.18 6.84
N GLN A 427 -3.82 3.56 6.96
CA GLN A 427 -3.69 2.28 7.64
C GLN A 427 -3.15 2.41 9.08
N ARG A 428 -2.48 3.55 9.39
CA ARG A 428 -1.76 3.73 10.65
C ARG A 428 -2.14 4.99 11.44
N GLY A 429 -2.95 5.85 10.84
CA GLY A 429 -3.27 7.18 11.36
C GLY A 429 -2.47 8.29 10.70
N GLU A 430 -2.83 9.52 11.03
CA GLU A 430 -2.12 10.73 10.58
C GLU A 430 -2.13 11.80 11.66
N VAL A 431 -1.08 12.62 11.67
CA VAL A 431 -0.85 13.69 12.64
C VAL A 431 -0.45 14.96 11.92
N GLU A 432 -1.07 16.09 12.30
CA GLU A 432 -0.61 17.43 11.91
C GLU A 432 -0.70 18.40 13.10
N ARG A 433 -0.02 19.52 12.98
CA ARG A 433 -0.21 20.70 13.85
C ARG A 433 -1.07 21.74 13.13
N THR A 434 -1.68 22.62 13.89
CA THR A 434 -2.43 23.75 13.30
C THR A 434 -1.55 24.71 12.51
N ASP A 435 -0.24 24.76 12.80
CA ASP A 435 0.76 25.65 12.21
C ASP A 435 1.77 24.94 11.29
N GLY A 436 1.66 23.63 11.06
CA GLY A 436 2.58 22.90 10.17
C GLY A 436 2.35 21.39 10.12
N PRO A 437 3.00 20.72 9.14
CA PRO A 437 2.96 19.27 9.05
C PRO A 437 3.78 18.62 10.16
N VAL A 438 3.44 17.39 10.53
CA VAL A 438 4.23 16.54 11.43
C VAL A 438 4.84 15.40 10.62
N GLU A 439 6.14 15.18 10.78
CA GLU A 439 6.85 14.14 10.04
C GLU A 439 6.52 12.76 10.60
N ARG A 440 6.42 11.75 9.72
CA ARG A 440 6.08 10.36 10.11
C ARG A 440 7.03 9.76 11.16
N THR A 441 8.25 10.21 11.22
CA THR A 441 9.25 9.78 12.21
C THR A 441 9.01 10.31 13.62
N GLN A 442 8.14 11.30 13.78
CA GLN A 442 7.85 11.97 15.04
C GLN A 442 6.66 11.36 15.79
N TRP A 443 6.01 10.38 15.23
CA TRP A 443 4.91 9.65 15.84
C TRP A 443 4.90 8.19 15.39
N ASP A 444 4.22 7.33 16.12
CA ASP A 444 3.99 5.94 15.73
C ASP A 444 2.50 5.64 15.71
N GLY A 445 2.11 4.72 14.82
CA GLY A 445 0.72 4.28 14.68
C GLY A 445 0.63 2.85 14.21
N GLY A 446 -0.37 2.15 14.74
CA GLY A 446 -0.58 0.75 14.40
C GLY A 446 -1.88 0.20 14.98
N THR A 447 -2.18 -1.03 14.63
CA THR A 447 -3.37 -1.75 15.09
C THR A 447 -2.97 -3.12 15.60
N GLU A 448 -3.59 -3.54 16.69
CA GLU A 448 -3.46 -4.90 17.25
C GLU A 448 -4.81 -5.62 17.24
N THR A 449 -4.77 -6.93 17.04
CA THR A 449 -5.95 -7.79 17.12
C THR A 449 -6.19 -8.22 18.57
N LEU A 450 -7.35 -7.88 19.10
CA LEU A 450 -7.78 -8.30 20.45
C LEU A 450 -8.61 -9.58 20.38
N GLU A 451 -9.42 -9.74 19.33
CA GLU A 451 -10.27 -10.91 19.10
C GLU A 451 -10.44 -11.12 17.59
N CYS A 452 -10.44 -12.37 17.17
CA CYS A 452 -10.68 -12.78 15.78
C CYS A 452 -11.40 -14.13 15.76
N VAL A 453 -12.70 -14.14 15.45
CA VAL A 453 -13.53 -15.33 15.48
C VAL A 453 -14.16 -15.57 14.12
N VAL A 454 -13.86 -16.70 13.53
CA VAL A 454 -14.40 -17.13 12.24
C VAL A 454 -15.62 -18.03 12.46
N SER A 455 -16.72 -17.72 11.76
CA SER A 455 -17.94 -18.50 11.72
C SER A 455 -18.39 -18.79 10.29
N VAL A 456 -19.10 -19.87 10.08
CA VAL A 456 -19.73 -20.23 8.82
C VAL A 456 -21.25 -20.12 8.96
N GLU A 457 -21.93 -19.63 7.93
CA GLU A 457 -23.39 -19.72 7.87
C GLU A 457 -23.78 -21.16 7.50
N SER A 458 -24.68 -21.73 8.31
CA SER A 458 -25.22 -23.07 8.11
C SER A 458 -26.30 -23.08 7.04
#